data_d6785386c15976f2b0f4b36f5da98c92
#
_entry.id   d6785386c15976f2b0f4b36f5da98c92
#
_cell.length_a   1.000
_cell.length_b   1.000
_cell.length_c   1.000
_cell.angle_alpha   90.00
_cell.angle_beta   90.00
_cell.angle_gamma   90.00
#
_symmetry.space_group_name_H-M   'P 1'
#
loop_
_entity.id
_entity.type
_entity.pdbx_description
1 polymer ?
#
loop_
_entity_poly.entity_id
_entity_poly.type
_entity_poly.pdbx_seq_one_letter_code
_entity_poly.pdbx_strand_id
1 'polypeptide(L)'
;MDSNGPWRPVPISIVLGGAGGPAEHSFIINEILNIERELSAESSLDGVYILNHGAMTTTDEEDPDGLLYRAIRRAVGPDVPVVATVDLHANISQRMVDHADVIVAYRTDPHVDQFDRGREAANIMSEIWTGMRPVVSNLRLPLVPPNVSLLTADGPYADLINFGQSQLDTDILNISIVAGFAFSDTSENGLHIIVTARQTRLRAEQLC
;
A
#
# COMPACT_ATOMS: atom_id res chain seq x y z
N MET A 1 5.03 12.70 -8.05
CA MET A 1 4.60 12.33 -9.40
C MET A 1 5.26 13.31 -10.33
N ASP A 2 6.18 12.84 -11.16
CA ASP A 2 6.80 13.71 -12.14
C ASP A 2 5.75 14.15 -13.15
N SER A 3 5.81 15.44 -13.52
CA SER A 3 4.93 16.11 -14.48
C SER A 3 5.05 15.59 -15.94
N ASN A 4 5.68 14.46 -16.16
CA ASN A 4 6.02 13.93 -17.49
C ASN A 4 4.97 12.99 -18.11
N GLY A 5 3.80 12.87 -17.50
CA GLY A 5 2.68 12.13 -18.08
C GLY A 5 1.50 13.04 -18.38
N PRO A 6 0.53 12.57 -19.15
CA PRO A 6 -0.71 13.31 -19.44
C PRO A 6 -1.66 13.34 -18.22
N TRP A 7 -1.12 13.26 -17.02
CA TRP A 7 -1.87 13.19 -15.77
C TRP A 7 -2.44 14.54 -15.38
N ARG A 8 -3.71 14.56 -15.03
CA ARG A 8 -4.34 15.68 -14.33
C ARG A 8 -4.63 15.24 -12.89
N PRO A 9 -3.76 15.53 -11.93
CA PRO A 9 -3.99 15.17 -10.53
C PRO A 9 -5.15 15.99 -9.96
N VAL A 10 -6.04 15.31 -9.24
CA VAL A 10 -7.11 15.90 -8.44
C VAL A 10 -6.80 15.57 -6.97
N PRO A 11 -6.20 16.49 -6.20
CA PRO A 11 -5.94 16.27 -4.78
C PRO A 11 -7.25 16.19 -4.01
N ILE A 12 -7.47 15.10 -3.29
CA ILE A 12 -8.70 14.87 -2.50
C ILE A 12 -8.45 15.23 -1.03
N SER A 13 -7.39 14.67 -0.41
CA SER A 13 -7.10 14.92 0.98
C SER A 13 -5.61 14.79 1.27
N ILE A 14 -5.13 15.51 2.29
CA ILE A 14 -3.82 15.36 2.88
C ILE A 14 -3.97 15.44 4.39
N VAL A 15 -3.71 14.34 5.08
CA VAL A 15 -3.65 14.27 6.53
C VAL A 15 -2.27 13.80 6.94
N LEU A 16 -1.58 14.56 7.78
CA LEU A 16 -0.27 14.22 8.30
C LEU A 16 -0.35 14.09 9.81
N GLY A 17 0.15 12.97 10.32
CA GLY A 17 0.30 12.70 11.75
C GLY A 17 1.68 12.13 12.04
N GLY A 18 2.08 12.17 13.31
CA GLY A 18 3.28 11.50 13.79
C GLY A 18 2.93 10.19 14.51
N ALA A 19 3.95 9.40 14.85
CA ALA A 19 3.82 8.19 15.65
C ALA A 19 3.56 8.53 17.14
N GLY A 20 2.42 9.17 17.41
CA GLY A 20 2.05 9.72 18.73
C GLY A 20 1.07 8.88 19.54
N GLY A 21 0.67 7.72 19.02
CA GLY A 21 -0.38 6.86 19.58
C GLY A 21 -1.64 6.85 18.73
N PRO A 22 -2.73 6.19 19.19
CA PRO A 22 -3.97 6.11 18.45
C PRO A 22 -4.55 7.49 18.14
N ALA A 23 -5.00 7.68 16.90
CA ALA A 23 -5.69 8.90 16.50
C ALA A 23 -7.11 8.94 17.10
N GLU A 24 -7.68 10.14 17.23
CA GLU A 24 -9.07 10.29 17.62
C GLU A 24 -9.99 9.66 16.56
N HIS A 25 -10.77 8.65 16.94
CA HIS A 25 -11.58 7.86 16.02
C HIS A 25 -12.52 8.74 15.19
N SER A 26 -13.24 9.65 15.87
CA SER A 26 -14.21 10.52 15.21
C SER A 26 -13.57 11.42 14.14
N PHE A 27 -12.35 11.88 14.36
CA PHE A 27 -11.62 12.67 13.37
C PHE A 27 -11.32 11.84 12.12
N ILE A 28 -10.77 10.64 12.29
CA ILE A 28 -10.43 9.76 11.17
C ILE A 28 -11.66 9.32 10.39
N ILE A 29 -12.76 8.95 11.07
CA ILE A 29 -14.00 8.56 10.40
C ILE A 29 -14.58 9.72 9.59
N ASN A 30 -14.59 10.93 10.16
CA ASN A 30 -15.07 12.11 9.43
C ASN A 30 -14.20 12.38 8.18
N GLU A 31 -12.89 12.20 8.27
CA GLU A 31 -12.00 12.37 7.12
C GLU A 31 -12.23 11.30 6.04
N ILE A 32 -12.42 10.05 6.44
CA ILE A 32 -12.78 8.95 5.49
C ILE A 32 -14.11 9.27 4.78
N LEU A 33 -15.11 9.75 5.50
CA LEU A 33 -16.40 10.15 4.92
C LEU A 33 -16.26 11.34 3.97
N ASN A 34 -15.39 12.30 4.29
CA ASN A 34 -15.09 13.43 3.41
C ASN A 34 -14.42 12.95 2.11
N ILE A 35 -13.42 12.08 2.21
CA ILE A 35 -12.73 11.49 1.05
C ILE A 35 -13.73 10.75 0.17
N GLU A 36 -14.60 9.92 0.75
CA GLU A 36 -15.61 9.18 0.01
C GLU A 36 -16.57 10.13 -0.73
N ARG A 37 -17.00 11.21 -0.06
CA ARG A 37 -17.88 12.21 -0.66
C ARG A 37 -17.22 12.94 -1.82
N GLU A 38 -15.99 13.40 -1.65
CA GLU A 38 -15.23 14.12 -2.69
C GLU A 38 -14.98 13.21 -3.91
N LEU A 39 -14.56 11.94 -3.69
CA LEU A 39 -14.38 10.98 -4.77
C LEU A 39 -15.71 10.70 -5.51
N SER A 40 -16.81 10.57 -4.77
CA SER A 40 -18.14 10.31 -5.36
C SER A 40 -18.69 11.52 -6.14
N ALA A 41 -18.18 12.71 -5.88
CA ALA A 41 -18.56 13.93 -6.61
C ALA A 41 -17.81 14.10 -7.93
N GLU A 42 -16.67 13.41 -8.11
CA GLU A 42 -15.91 13.44 -9.35
C GLU A 42 -16.61 12.64 -10.45
N SER A 43 -16.85 13.26 -11.59
CA SER A 43 -17.64 12.66 -12.69
C SER A 43 -16.88 11.60 -13.48
N SER A 44 -15.56 11.63 -13.47
CA SER A 44 -14.70 10.64 -14.14
C SER A 44 -13.31 10.63 -13.52
N LEU A 45 -12.97 9.49 -12.95
CA LEU A 45 -11.63 9.21 -12.45
C LEU A 45 -11.05 8.03 -13.22
N ASP A 46 -9.84 8.19 -13.75
CA ASP A 46 -9.13 7.12 -14.44
C ASP A 46 -8.33 6.25 -13.48
N GLY A 47 -8.15 6.68 -12.23
CA GLY A 47 -7.48 5.94 -11.20
C GLY A 47 -7.37 6.72 -9.89
N VAL A 48 -7.11 6.01 -8.79
CA VAL A 48 -6.84 6.58 -7.48
C VAL A 48 -5.46 6.16 -7.01
N TYR A 49 -4.68 7.11 -6.55
CA TYR A 49 -3.40 6.87 -5.89
C TYR A 49 -3.50 7.21 -4.40
N ILE A 50 -3.16 6.24 -3.57
CA ILE A 50 -3.10 6.40 -2.12
C ILE A 50 -1.63 6.43 -1.71
N LEU A 51 -1.25 7.45 -0.95
CA LEU A 51 0.02 7.50 -0.23
C LEU A 51 -0.30 7.52 1.25
N ASN A 52 -0.04 6.43 1.97
CA ASN A 52 -0.21 6.40 3.40
C ASN A 52 0.90 5.59 4.10
N HIS A 53 1.00 5.71 5.42
CA HIS A 53 1.92 4.88 6.20
C HIS A 53 1.44 3.43 6.21
N GLY A 54 0.16 3.19 6.51
CA GLY A 54 -0.43 1.85 6.54
C GLY A 54 -0.35 1.15 7.90
N ALA A 55 -0.09 1.89 9.00
CA ALA A 55 -0.09 1.36 10.36
C ALA A 55 -0.84 2.28 11.33
N MET A 56 -1.84 2.98 10.83
CA MET A 56 -2.68 3.85 11.64
C MET A 56 -3.55 3.01 12.58
N THR A 57 -3.78 3.54 13.78
CA THR A 57 -4.78 3.07 14.72
C THR A 57 -5.60 4.24 15.20
N THR A 58 -6.83 3.97 15.61
CA THR A 58 -7.67 4.95 16.31
C THR A 58 -8.01 4.44 17.70
N THR A 59 -8.68 5.29 18.51
CA THR A 59 -9.14 4.91 19.84
C THR A 59 -10.13 3.74 19.83
N ASP A 60 -10.80 3.47 18.71
CA ASP A 60 -11.90 2.48 18.62
C ASP A 60 -11.76 1.51 17.42
N GLU A 61 -10.77 1.68 16.55
CA GLU A 61 -10.55 0.84 15.36
C GLU A 61 -9.06 0.53 15.20
N GLU A 62 -8.73 -0.74 15.03
CA GLU A 62 -7.37 -1.21 14.82
C GLU A 62 -6.90 -1.12 13.36
N ASP A 63 -7.84 -1.07 12.39
CA ASP A 63 -7.56 -1.04 10.94
C ASP A 63 -8.29 0.13 10.24
N PRO A 64 -8.02 1.38 10.61
CA PRO A 64 -8.62 2.52 9.92
C PRO A 64 -8.08 2.69 8.50
N ASP A 65 -6.87 2.22 8.19
CA ASP A 65 -6.34 2.19 6.83
C ASP A 65 -7.20 1.31 5.93
N GLY A 66 -7.58 0.12 6.38
CA GLY A 66 -8.51 -0.75 5.65
C GLY A 66 -9.91 -0.15 5.50
N LEU A 67 -10.39 0.62 6.48
CA LEU A 67 -11.65 1.38 6.35
C LEU A 67 -11.54 2.42 5.24
N LEU A 68 -10.41 3.14 5.16
CA LEU A 68 -10.13 4.12 4.11
C LEU A 68 -10.13 3.47 2.72
N TYR A 69 -9.41 2.37 2.54
CA TYR A 69 -9.34 1.66 1.25
C TYR A 69 -10.73 1.18 0.81
N ARG A 70 -11.50 0.62 1.74
CA ARG A 70 -12.88 0.20 1.48
C ARG A 70 -13.78 1.37 1.06
N ALA A 71 -13.68 2.52 1.73
CA ALA A 71 -14.47 3.70 1.41
C ALA A 71 -14.10 4.24 0.01
N ILE A 72 -12.81 4.31 -0.32
CA ILE A 72 -12.33 4.70 -1.64
C ILE A 72 -12.89 3.75 -2.71
N ARG A 73 -12.74 2.44 -2.54
CA ARG A 73 -13.24 1.43 -3.48
C ARG A 73 -14.78 1.55 -3.68
N ARG A 74 -15.52 1.81 -2.60
CA ARG A 74 -16.97 2.02 -2.67
C ARG A 74 -17.33 3.27 -3.47
N ALA A 75 -16.57 4.35 -3.30
CA ALA A 75 -16.82 5.61 -4.00
C ALA A 75 -16.55 5.52 -5.50
N VAL A 76 -15.45 4.84 -5.90
CA VAL A 76 -15.02 4.82 -7.31
C VAL A 76 -15.51 3.58 -8.08
N GLY A 77 -16.04 2.58 -7.39
CA GLY A 77 -16.51 1.33 -8.02
C GLY A 77 -15.37 0.35 -8.37
N PRO A 78 -15.73 -0.80 -8.97
CA PRO A 78 -14.77 -1.90 -9.19
C PRO A 78 -13.81 -1.67 -10.38
N ASP A 79 -14.14 -0.77 -11.30
CA ASP A 79 -13.42 -0.62 -12.56
C ASP A 79 -12.31 0.43 -12.51
N VAL A 80 -12.37 1.36 -11.56
CA VAL A 80 -11.35 2.40 -11.37
C VAL A 80 -10.17 1.81 -10.58
N PRO A 81 -8.95 1.78 -11.15
CA PRO A 81 -7.80 1.23 -10.45
C PRO A 81 -7.43 2.03 -9.22
N VAL A 82 -7.13 1.33 -8.14
CA VAL A 82 -6.65 1.88 -6.87
C VAL A 82 -5.25 1.33 -6.60
N VAL A 83 -4.26 2.19 -6.69
CA VAL A 83 -2.85 1.84 -6.44
C VAL A 83 -2.36 2.60 -5.21
N ALA A 84 -1.72 1.89 -4.30
CA ALA A 84 -1.22 2.47 -3.05
C ALA A 84 0.30 2.35 -2.92
N THR A 85 0.91 3.32 -2.24
CA THR A 85 2.24 3.17 -1.66
C THR A 85 2.16 3.25 -0.16
N VAL A 86 2.90 2.37 0.52
CA VAL A 86 2.93 2.26 1.98
C VAL A 86 4.37 2.23 2.49
N ASP A 87 4.52 2.54 3.76
CA ASP A 87 5.79 2.37 4.47
C ASP A 87 6.11 0.87 4.63
N LEU A 88 7.41 0.53 4.71
CA LEU A 88 7.81 -0.84 5.03
C LEU A 88 7.43 -1.27 6.47
N HIS A 89 7.05 -0.33 7.31
CA HIS A 89 6.53 -0.57 8.66
C HIS A 89 4.99 -0.65 8.69
N ALA A 90 4.31 -0.77 7.55
CA ALA A 90 2.85 -0.89 7.53
C ALA A 90 2.35 -2.19 8.19
N ASN A 91 1.16 -2.15 8.76
CA ASN A 91 0.38 -3.32 9.19
C ASN A 91 -0.68 -3.59 8.11
N ILE A 92 -0.37 -4.47 7.18
CA ILE A 92 -1.23 -4.70 6.02
C ILE A 92 -2.42 -5.57 6.42
N SER A 93 -3.61 -4.99 6.40
CA SER A 93 -4.84 -5.75 6.64
C SER A 93 -5.33 -6.47 5.38
N GLN A 94 -6.09 -7.54 5.58
CA GLN A 94 -6.79 -8.18 4.45
C GLN A 94 -7.74 -7.19 3.76
N ARG A 95 -8.33 -6.26 4.52
CA ARG A 95 -9.21 -5.21 4.01
C ARG A 95 -8.47 -4.25 3.06
N MET A 96 -7.21 -3.90 3.33
CA MET A 96 -6.38 -3.12 2.42
C MET A 96 -6.14 -3.89 1.11
N VAL A 97 -5.77 -5.17 1.21
CA VAL A 97 -5.50 -6.04 0.06
C VAL A 97 -6.74 -6.24 -0.81
N ASP A 98 -7.91 -6.40 -0.19
CA ASP A 98 -9.18 -6.64 -0.91
C ASP A 98 -9.68 -5.40 -1.68
N HIS A 99 -9.23 -4.19 -1.31
CA HIS A 99 -9.77 -2.95 -1.86
C HIS A 99 -8.75 -2.12 -2.66
N ALA A 100 -7.47 -2.49 -2.66
CA ALA A 100 -6.46 -1.97 -3.58
C ALA A 100 -6.22 -2.96 -4.72
N ASP A 101 -5.92 -2.46 -5.92
CA ASP A 101 -5.48 -3.31 -7.03
C ASP A 101 -3.98 -3.61 -6.93
N VAL A 102 -3.20 -2.70 -6.34
CA VAL A 102 -1.76 -2.86 -6.12
C VAL A 102 -1.33 -2.09 -4.87
N ILE A 103 -0.46 -2.71 -4.08
CA ILE A 103 0.21 -2.10 -2.93
C ILE A 103 1.72 -2.20 -3.15
N VAL A 104 2.41 -1.07 -3.18
CA VAL A 104 3.86 -0.95 -3.33
C VAL A 104 4.45 -0.42 -2.03
N ALA A 105 5.30 -1.19 -1.36
CA ALA A 105 5.94 -0.75 -0.12
C ALA A 105 7.33 -0.14 -0.37
N TYR A 106 7.77 0.74 0.54
CA TYR A 106 9.16 1.19 0.61
C TYR A 106 10.08 -0.02 0.82
N ARG A 107 11.31 0.10 0.32
CA ARG A 107 12.32 -0.97 0.38
C ARG A 107 13.56 -0.57 1.18
N THR A 108 13.56 0.64 1.72
CA THR A 108 14.74 1.18 2.42
C THR A 108 14.40 1.68 3.81
N ASP A 109 15.25 1.32 4.77
CA ASP A 109 15.31 1.93 6.09
C ASP A 109 16.79 2.33 6.37
N PRO A 110 17.10 3.62 6.50
CA PRO A 110 16.22 4.80 6.44
C PRO A 110 15.53 4.99 5.08
N HIS A 111 14.31 5.58 5.08
CA HIS A 111 13.50 5.77 3.89
C HIS A 111 14.12 6.80 2.93
N VAL A 112 14.68 6.34 1.83
CA VAL A 112 15.28 7.18 0.77
C VAL A 112 14.69 6.92 -0.60
N ASP A 113 13.77 5.96 -0.73
CA ASP A 113 13.22 5.48 -1.99
C ASP A 113 11.74 5.83 -2.24
N GLN A 114 11.15 6.73 -1.43
CA GLN A 114 9.72 7.10 -1.57
C GLN A 114 9.36 7.58 -2.99
N PHE A 115 10.22 8.40 -3.60
CA PHE A 115 10.00 8.88 -4.98
C PHE A 115 10.07 7.73 -6.00
N ASP A 116 10.95 6.77 -5.80
CA ASP A 116 11.05 5.61 -6.69
C ASP A 116 9.82 4.71 -6.56
N ARG A 117 9.29 4.54 -5.34
CA ARG A 117 8.04 3.79 -5.13
C ARG A 117 6.85 4.50 -5.73
N GLY A 118 6.77 5.82 -5.60
CA GLY A 118 5.73 6.61 -6.27
C GLY A 118 5.81 6.51 -7.80
N ARG A 119 7.03 6.49 -8.36
CA ARG A 119 7.24 6.29 -9.80
C ARG A 119 6.86 4.88 -10.24
N GLU A 120 7.19 3.86 -9.44
CA GLU A 120 6.78 2.47 -9.69
C GLU A 120 5.26 2.35 -9.70
N ALA A 121 4.57 2.89 -8.70
CA ALA A 121 3.11 2.92 -8.64
C ALA A 121 2.49 3.62 -9.86
N ALA A 122 3.06 4.73 -10.30
CA ALA A 122 2.62 5.45 -11.48
C ALA A 122 2.80 4.64 -12.77
N ASN A 123 3.91 3.93 -12.91
CA ASN A 123 4.15 3.04 -14.05
C ASN A 123 3.15 1.88 -14.08
N ILE A 124 2.90 1.25 -12.94
CA ILE A 124 1.89 0.18 -12.82
C ILE A 124 0.49 0.71 -13.18
N MET A 125 0.11 1.88 -12.68
CA MET A 125 -1.15 2.52 -13.05
C MET A 125 -1.25 2.73 -14.57
N SER A 126 -0.17 3.16 -15.21
CA SER A 126 -0.12 3.33 -16.67
C SER A 126 -0.30 2.01 -17.42
N GLU A 127 0.28 0.92 -16.93
CA GLU A 127 0.07 -0.42 -17.49
C GLU A 127 -1.40 -0.88 -17.33
N ILE A 128 -2.03 -0.60 -16.18
CA ILE A 128 -3.45 -0.91 -15.96
C ILE A 128 -4.32 -0.17 -16.98
N TRP A 129 -4.06 1.10 -17.25
CA TRP A 129 -4.79 1.86 -18.27
C TRP A 129 -4.62 1.34 -19.70
N THR A 130 -3.53 0.64 -19.98
CA THR A 130 -3.34 -0.03 -21.28
C THR A 130 -3.94 -1.44 -21.33
N GLY A 131 -4.66 -1.84 -20.28
CA GLY A 131 -5.42 -3.09 -20.25
C GLY A 131 -4.81 -4.20 -19.40
N MET A 132 -3.68 -3.97 -18.71
CA MET A 132 -3.14 -4.91 -17.75
C MET A 132 -4.13 -5.09 -16.58
N ARG A 133 -4.23 -6.32 -16.09
CA ARG A 133 -5.09 -6.66 -14.93
C ARG A 133 -4.20 -7.30 -13.86
N PRO A 134 -3.76 -6.54 -12.86
CA PRO A 134 -2.89 -7.07 -11.82
C PRO A 134 -3.60 -8.13 -10.99
N VAL A 135 -2.82 -9.09 -10.54
CA VAL A 135 -3.25 -10.11 -9.58
C VAL A 135 -2.33 -10.01 -8.38
N VAL A 136 -2.91 -9.83 -7.21
CA VAL A 136 -2.18 -9.71 -5.96
C VAL A 136 -2.33 -10.98 -5.13
N SER A 137 -1.22 -11.46 -4.57
CA SER A 137 -1.18 -12.46 -3.50
C SER A 137 -0.53 -11.83 -2.27
N ASN A 138 -1.05 -12.16 -1.09
CA ASN A 138 -0.53 -11.67 0.19
C ASN A 138 -0.39 -12.83 1.16
N LEU A 139 0.77 -12.94 1.79
CA LEU A 139 1.04 -13.85 2.89
C LEU A 139 1.46 -13.06 4.12
N ARG A 140 0.77 -13.27 5.24
CA ARG A 140 1.16 -12.76 6.55
C ARG A 140 1.85 -13.86 7.34
N LEU A 141 3.05 -13.56 7.83
CA LEU A 141 3.77 -14.40 8.78
C LEU A 141 3.55 -13.87 10.21
N PRO A 142 3.35 -14.74 11.21
CA PRO A 142 3.20 -14.33 12.61
C PRO A 142 4.58 -13.98 13.22
N LEU A 143 5.23 -13.01 12.59
CA LEU A 143 6.59 -12.56 12.93
C LEU A 143 6.60 -11.04 12.90
N VAL A 144 6.94 -10.42 14.02
CA VAL A 144 7.16 -8.97 14.12
C VAL A 144 8.65 -8.76 14.41
N PRO A 145 9.45 -8.39 13.40
CA PRO A 145 10.86 -8.12 13.62
C PRO A 145 11.03 -6.85 14.46
N PRO A 146 12.02 -6.78 15.36
CA PRO A 146 12.31 -5.56 16.08
C PRO A 146 12.86 -4.49 15.10
N ASN A 147 12.50 -3.22 15.30
CA ASN A 147 12.90 -2.12 14.40
C ASN A 147 14.42 -2.05 14.16
N VAL A 148 15.22 -2.40 15.15
CA VAL A 148 16.69 -2.42 15.02
C VAL A 148 17.21 -3.45 14.02
N SER A 149 16.37 -4.39 13.58
CA SER A 149 16.69 -5.43 12.60
C SER A 149 16.21 -5.10 11.18
N LEU A 150 15.63 -3.92 10.97
CA LEU A 150 15.01 -3.52 9.70
C LEU A 150 15.95 -2.70 8.80
N LEU A 151 17.21 -2.52 9.21
CA LEU A 151 18.20 -1.85 8.37
C LEU A 151 18.30 -2.57 7.02
N THR A 152 18.24 -1.77 5.93
CA THR A 152 18.24 -2.30 4.56
C THR A 152 19.57 -2.10 3.84
N ALA A 153 20.59 -1.56 4.53
CA ALA A 153 21.94 -1.49 3.99
C ALA A 153 22.65 -2.85 4.03
N ASP A 154 22.39 -3.64 5.06
CA ASP A 154 22.89 -5.01 5.24
C ASP A 154 22.02 -5.79 6.22
N GLY A 155 22.30 -7.09 6.38
CA GLY A 155 21.63 -7.94 7.35
C GLY A 155 20.40 -8.67 6.81
N PRO A 156 19.70 -9.43 7.68
CA PRO A 156 18.68 -10.39 7.24
C PRO A 156 17.50 -9.76 6.49
N TYR A 157 17.09 -8.55 6.88
CA TYR A 157 15.99 -7.87 6.21
C TYR A 157 16.42 -7.34 4.83
N ALA A 158 17.64 -6.83 4.72
CA ALA A 158 18.24 -6.46 3.43
C ALA A 158 18.33 -7.66 2.48
N ASP A 159 18.79 -8.81 3.00
CA ASP A 159 18.90 -10.05 2.23
C ASP A 159 17.52 -10.50 1.71
N LEU A 160 16.48 -10.41 2.55
CA LEU A 160 15.12 -10.77 2.19
C LEU A 160 14.56 -9.84 1.10
N ILE A 161 14.75 -8.52 1.23
CA ILE A 161 14.35 -7.55 0.22
C ILE A 161 15.08 -7.83 -1.11
N ASN A 162 16.39 -8.00 -1.06
CA ASN A 162 17.21 -8.26 -2.25
C ASN A 162 16.80 -9.58 -2.92
N PHE A 163 16.51 -10.62 -2.15
CA PHE A 163 15.99 -11.86 -2.68
C PHE A 163 14.66 -11.65 -3.40
N GLY A 164 13.70 -10.96 -2.76
CA GLY A 164 12.42 -10.61 -3.38
C GLY A 164 12.62 -9.83 -4.70
N GLN A 165 13.49 -8.82 -4.69
CA GLN A 165 13.76 -8.05 -5.91
C GLN A 165 14.41 -8.88 -7.02
N SER A 166 15.20 -9.91 -6.69
CA SER A 166 15.80 -10.83 -7.66
C SER A 166 14.77 -11.74 -8.35
N GLN A 167 13.56 -11.85 -7.82
CA GLN A 167 12.47 -12.66 -8.38
C GLN A 167 11.58 -11.88 -9.37
N LEU A 168 11.83 -10.58 -9.56
CA LEU A 168 11.10 -9.79 -10.54
C LEU A 168 11.42 -10.26 -11.96
N ASP A 169 10.39 -10.39 -12.78
CA ASP A 169 10.49 -10.80 -14.17
C ASP A 169 9.41 -10.14 -15.04
N THR A 170 9.17 -10.65 -16.23
CA THR A 170 8.17 -10.10 -17.15
C THR A 170 6.72 -10.29 -16.64
N ASP A 171 6.47 -11.23 -15.73
CA ASP A 171 5.15 -11.50 -15.15
C ASP A 171 5.01 -10.89 -13.75
N ILE A 172 6.06 -10.93 -12.95
CA ILE A 172 6.06 -10.37 -11.59
C ILE A 172 6.45 -8.90 -11.60
N LEU A 173 5.47 -8.04 -11.33
CA LEU A 173 5.59 -6.58 -11.33
C LEU A 173 6.27 -6.02 -10.09
N ASN A 174 5.85 -6.51 -8.93
CA ASN A 174 6.27 -5.99 -7.64
C ASN A 174 6.27 -7.11 -6.60
N ILE A 175 7.28 -7.07 -5.75
CA ILE A 175 7.33 -7.81 -4.49
C ILE A 175 7.59 -6.81 -3.39
N SER A 176 6.61 -6.61 -2.54
CA SER A 176 6.68 -5.76 -1.36
C SER A 176 6.78 -6.63 -0.11
N ILE A 177 7.83 -6.40 0.68
CA ILE A 177 8.05 -7.08 1.95
C ILE A 177 7.90 -6.05 3.05
N VAL A 178 6.89 -6.22 3.88
CA VAL A 178 6.44 -5.25 4.87
C VAL A 178 6.64 -5.84 6.25
N ALA A 179 7.41 -5.15 7.08
CA ALA A 179 7.86 -5.69 8.36
C ALA A 179 6.81 -5.63 9.48
N GLY A 180 5.78 -4.79 9.31
CA GLY A 180 4.88 -4.43 10.39
C GLY A 180 5.44 -3.31 11.28
N PHE A 181 4.57 -2.69 12.07
CA PHE A 181 4.92 -1.61 12.97
C PHE A 181 4.75 -2.05 14.42
N ALA A 182 5.86 -2.38 15.07
CA ALA A 182 5.86 -2.94 16.43
C ALA A 182 5.22 -2.01 17.48
N PHE A 183 5.18 -0.69 17.23
CA PHE A 183 4.53 0.28 18.13
C PHE A 183 3.01 0.39 17.94
N SER A 184 2.47 -0.19 16.88
CA SER A 184 1.04 -0.30 16.60
C SER A 184 0.63 -1.76 16.77
N ASP A 185 0.42 -2.15 18.03
CA ASP A 185 0.09 -3.53 18.43
C ASP A 185 -1.37 -3.86 18.09
N THR A 186 -1.57 -4.27 16.86
CA THR A 186 -2.89 -4.64 16.32
C THR A 186 -2.93 -6.10 15.88
N SER A 187 -4.13 -6.61 15.68
CA SER A 187 -4.34 -7.95 15.13
C SER A 187 -3.77 -8.17 13.73
N GLU A 188 -3.54 -7.08 12.98
CA GLU A 188 -2.98 -7.10 11.63
C GLU A 188 -1.45 -7.02 11.60
N ASN A 189 -0.80 -6.80 12.75
CA ASN A 189 0.65 -6.71 12.81
C ASN A 189 1.33 -8.03 12.42
N GLY A 190 2.44 -7.92 11.72
CA GLY A 190 3.21 -9.07 11.24
C GLY A 190 4.01 -8.73 9.99
N LEU A 191 4.93 -9.63 9.62
CA LEU A 191 5.65 -9.51 8.36
C LEU A 191 4.76 -9.98 7.22
N HIS A 192 4.59 -9.12 6.22
CA HIS A 192 3.80 -9.41 5.01
C HIS A 192 4.68 -9.52 3.78
N ILE A 193 4.35 -10.48 2.93
CA ILE A 193 4.90 -10.60 1.58
C ILE A 193 3.73 -10.37 0.62
N ILE A 194 3.82 -9.31 -0.18
CA ILE A 194 2.79 -8.96 -1.17
C ILE A 194 3.43 -9.09 -2.54
N VAL A 195 2.88 -9.97 -3.37
CA VAL A 195 3.35 -10.19 -4.73
C VAL A 195 2.29 -9.75 -5.72
N THR A 196 2.67 -8.86 -6.63
CA THR A 196 1.82 -8.40 -7.72
C THR A 196 2.32 -8.97 -9.04
N ALA A 197 1.47 -9.75 -9.71
CA ALA A 197 1.73 -10.29 -11.04
C ALA A 197 0.81 -9.63 -12.09
N ARG A 198 1.27 -9.66 -13.38
CA ARG A 198 0.49 -9.10 -14.50
C ARG A 198 -0.75 -9.92 -14.85
N GLN A 199 -0.68 -11.24 -14.75
CA GLN A 199 -1.75 -12.10 -15.24
C GLN A 199 -1.98 -13.36 -14.40
N THR A 200 -0.94 -13.92 -13.79
CA THR A 200 -0.96 -15.29 -13.29
C THR A 200 -1.01 -15.35 -11.77
N ARG A 201 -2.20 -15.58 -11.19
CA ARG A 201 -2.38 -15.78 -9.75
C ARG A 201 -1.46 -16.86 -9.18
N LEU A 202 -1.37 -18.00 -9.88
CA LEU A 202 -0.50 -19.12 -9.44
C LEU A 202 0.96 -18.69 -9.25
N ARG A 203 1.48 -17.83 -10.14
CA ARG A 203 2.86 -17.35 -10.04
C ARG A 203 3.04 -16.42 -8.83
N ALA A 204 2.07 -15.55 -8.55
CA ALA A 204 2.09 -14.69 -7.37
C ALA A 204 2.04 -15.52 -6.07
N GLU A 205 1.17 -16.53 -6.02
CA GLU A 205 1.05 -17.43 -4.86
C GLU A 205 2.30 -18.28 -4.61
N GLN A 206 3.03 -18.68 -5.66
CA GLN A 206 4.26 -19.45 -5.53
C GLN A 206 5.43 -18.64 -4.93
N LEU A 207 5.37 -17.31 -5.03
CA LEU A 207 6.40 -16.41 -4.51
C LEU A 207 6.04 -15.78 -3.16
N CYS A 208 4.80 -15.91 -2.72
CA CYS A 208 4.40 -15.65 -1.34
C CYS A 208 4.79 -16.82 -0.43
#